data_2452cce38fa683d242fa66ea3dbd3f5b
#
_entry.id   2452cce38fa683d242fa66ea3dbd3f5b
#
_cell.length_a   1.000
_cell.length_b   1.000
_cell.length_c   1.000
_cell.angle_alpha   90.00
_cell.angle_beta   90.00
_cell.angle_gamma   90.00
#
_symmetry.space_group_name_H-M   'P 1'
#
loop_
_entity.id
_entity.type
_entity.pdbx_description
1 polymer ?
#
loop_
_entity_poly.entity_id
_entity_poly.type
_entity_poly.pdbx_seq_one_letter_code
_entity_poly.pdbx_strand_id
1 'polypeptide(L)'
;DTDYPSELVERIEYVMNLMSDSGKSDETSKSCNSDKSGTPDISEETNQISACDKALLLDYKAQLLFPRKEYDNAIKKYKKAIALMENYHKTNTADARSANLLSNLHNNLSTAYLFRKKREEAVTELKAAFATRREYAGLGLIENNDTLQQTLSLANMLVQNKEYDSALEVIDFCESTITEIIGTNNLDYGMCEFYRGVIAYTRSQPVIAEQHLLNADAVFRAVMNEKPDNDYTKSTARFLYSLYMRWGKPELASNYKQNLLS
;
A
#
# COMPACT_ATOMS: atom_id res chain seq x y z
N ASP A 1 13.95 -14.26 -17.56
CA ASP A 1 14.95 -13.15 -17.47
C ASP A 1 14.17 -11.87 -17.26
N THR A 2 13.94 -11.54 -16.01
CA THR A 2 13.39 -10.24 -15.62
C THR A 2 14.58 -9.34 -15.36
N ASP A 3 14.95 -8.53 -16.35
CA ASP A 3 15.85 -7.41 -16.15
C ASP A 3 15.21 -6.45 -15.17
N TYR A 4 15.69 -6.49 -13.93
CA TYR A 4 15.43 -5.41 -12.98
C TYR A 4 16.01 -4.13 -13.56
N PRO A 5 15.33 -2.98 -13.43
CA PRO A 5 15.87 -1.72 -13.93
C PRO A 5 17.29 -1.56 -13.40
N SER A 6 18.25 -1.39 -14.29
CA SER A 6 19.68 -1.18 -13.97
C SER A 6 19.87 -0.09 -12.92
N GLU A 7 19.02 0.91 -12.92
CA GLU A 7 18.95 2.00 -11.95
C GLU A 7 18.72 1.55 -10.50
N LEU A 8 17.96 0.48 -10.26
CA LEU A 8 17.74 -0.05 -8.90
C LEU A 8 19.00 -0.75 -8.38
N VAL A 9 19.68 -1.49 -9.25
CA VAL A 9 20.93 -2.18 -8.92
C VAL A 9 22.03 -1.15 -8.62
N GLU A 10 22.17 -0.13 -9.47
CA GLU A 10 23.13 0.96 -9.28
C GLU A 10 22.89 1.74 -7.97
N ARG A 11 21.62 2.03 -7.62
CA ARG A 11 21.28 2.66 -6.35
C ARG A 11 21.61 1.80 -5.14
N ILE A 12 21.38 0.51 -5.22
CA ILE A 12 21.74 -0.44 -4.15
C ILE A 12 23.26 -0.53 -4.01
N GLU A 13 24.00 -0.60 -5.11
CA GLU A 13 25.46 -0.63 -5.10
C GLU A 13 26.06 0.67 -4.57
N TYR A 14 25.51 1.81 -4.95
CA TYR A 14 25.92 3.11 -4.43
C TYR A 14 25.75 3.20 -2.89
N VAL A 15 24.57 2.81 -2.38
CA VAL A 15 24.33 2.82 -0.94
C VAL A 15 25.18 1.77 -0.20
N MET A 16 25.43 0.60 -0.83
CA MET A 16 26.32 -0.42 -0.25
C MET A 16 27.77 0.08 -0.17
N ASN A 17 28.24 0.81 -1.17
CA ASN A 17 29.57 1.39 -1.18
C ASN A 17 29.72 2.47 -0.10
N LEU A 18 28.73 3.36 0.05
CA LEU A 18 28.71 4.34 1.14
C LEU A 18 28.76 3.67 2.53
N MET A 19 28.10 2.49 2.69
CA MET A 19 28.11 1.73 3.94
C MET A 19 29.46 1.05 4.21
N SER A 20 30.19 0.64 3.16
CA SER A 20 31.47 -0.03 3.31
C SER A 20 32.60 0.95 3.65
N ASP A 21 32.52 2.18 3.14
CA ASP A 21 33.52 3.20 3.39
C ASP A 21 33.41 3.83 4.79
N SER A 22 32.18 3.90 5.33
CA SER A 22 31.96 4.38 6.72
C SER A 22 32.44 3.39 7.80
N GLY A 23 32.66 2.11 7.45
CA GLY A 23 33.20 1.09 8.36
C GLY A 23 34.72 1.03 8.44
N LYS A 24 35.45 1.77 7.61
CA LYS A 24 36.91 1.71 7.53
C LYS A 24 37.65 2.81 8.25
N SER A 25 36.97 3.75 8.93
CA SER A 25 37.60 4.92 9.52
C SER A 25 38.07 4.76 10.99
N ASP A 26 38.09 3.55 11.57
CA ASP A 26 38.38 3.38 13.01
C ASP A 26 39.69 2.70 13.35
N GLU A 27 40.69 2.60 12.47
CA GLU A 27 42.00 2.04 12.84
C GLU A 27 43.21 2.75 12.31
N THR A 28 43.30 4.09 12.28
CA THR A 28 44.60 4.74 12.22
C THR A 28 44.49 6.23 12.58
N SER A 29 44.55 6.59 13.84
CA SER A 29 45.10 7.89 14.23
C SER A 29 45.80 7.84 15.58
N LYS A 30 47.07 7.47 15.51
CA LYS A 30 48.05 7.91 16.53
C LYS A 30 48.96 8.96 15.91
N SER A 31 48.96 10.11 16.55
CA SER A 31 50.07 11.11 16.56
C SER A 31 50.28 11.96 15.32
N CYS A 32 49.97 13.26 15.40
CA CYS A 32 50.97 14.32 15.25
C CYS A 32 50.46 15.68 15.78
N ASN A 33 51.36 16.38 16.44
CA ASN A 33 51.24 17.65 17.13
C ASN A 33 51.00 18.86 16.19
N SER A 34 50.28 19.84 16.76
CA SER A 34 50.46 21.31 16.67
C SER A 34 50.70 21.94 15.30
N ASP A 35 49.75 22.78 14.83
CA ASP A 35 49.98 24.23 14.75
C ASP A 35 48.65 24.98 14.44
N LYS A 36 48.54 26.15 15.05
CA LYS A 36 47.41 27.05 14.98
C LYS A 36 47.39 27.81 13.65
N SER A 37 46.32 27.76 12.88
CA SER A 37 45.84 28.89 12.08
C SER A 37 44.39 28.65 11.69
N GLY A 38 43.51 29.63 11.97
CA GLY A 38 42.07 29.52 11.89
C GLY A 38 41.57 29.33 10.46
N THR A 39 40.86 28.23 10.28
CA THR A 39 39.87 28.00 9.24
C THR A 39 38.58 27.65 9.91
N PRO A 40 37.41 28.04 9.36
CA PRO A 40 36.14 27.74 9.99
C PRO A 40 35.98 26.22 10.10
N ASP A 41 35.62 25.81 11.30
CA ASP A 41 35.32 24.46 11.73
C ASP A 41 34.22 23.91 10.85
N ILE A 42 34.58 23.19 9.78
CA ILE A 42 33.69 22.28 9.11
C ILE A 42 33.61 21.10 10.07
N SER A 43 32.69 21.22 11.03
CA SER A 43 32.31 20.12 11.89
C SER A 43 32.22 18.84 11.06
N GLU A 44 32.94 17.83 11.49
CA GLU A 44 32.85 16.45 11.05
C GLU A 44 31.36 16.02 11.12
N GLU A 45 30.60 16.33 10.09
CA GLU A 45 29.39 15.56 9.78
C GLU A 45 29.89 14.15 9.46
N THR A 46 30.08 13.38 10.53
CA THR A 46 30.26 11.94 10.42
C THR A 46 29.12 11.45 9.51
N ASN A 47 29.50 10.86 8.40
CA ASN A 47 28.64 10.26 7.37
C ASN A 47 27.88 9.07 7.97
N GLN A 48 27.08 9.33 9.01
CA GLN A 48 26.28 8.33 9.69
C GLN A 48 25.04 8.12 8.85
N ILE A 49 24.98 7.00 8.12
CA ILE A 49 23.82 6.60 7.32
C ILE A 49 22.56 6.69 8.18
N SER A 50 21.61 7.50 7.74
CA SER A 50 20.37 7.75 8.49
C SER A 50 19.57 6.46 8.71
N ALA A 51 18.73 6.44 9.73
CA ALA A 51 17.82 5.31 9.97
C ALA A 51 16.91 5.04 8.75
N CYS A 52 16.46 6.12 8.09
CA CYS A 52 15.66 6.04 6.87
C CYS A 52 16.43 5.37 5.73
N ASP A 53 17.70 5.71 5.51
CA ASP A 53 18.49 5.13 4.43
C ASP A 53 18.83 3.66 4.71
N LYS A 54 19.08 3.29 5.97
CA LYS A 54 19.23 1.89 6.38
C LYS A 54 17.94 1.08 6.17
N ALA A 55 16.78 1.65 6.49
CA ALA A 55 15.50 1.01 6.29
C ALA A 55 15.19 0.86 4.80
N LEU A 56 15.45 1.89 3.99
CA LEU A 56 15.28 1.86 2.53
C LEU A 56 16.18 0.81 1.88
N LEU A 57 17.44 0.68 2.33
CA LEU A 57 18.34 -0.37 1.85
C LEU A 57 17.81 -1.78 2.17
N LEU A 58 17.22 -1.96 3.35
CA LEU A 58 16.61 -3.25 3.72
C LEU A 58 15.37 -3.55 2.88
N ASP A 59 14.57 -2.53 2.54
CA ASP A 59 13.45 -2.63 1.63
C ASP A 59 13.90 -3.13 0.25
N TYR A 60 14.86 -2.47 -0.39
CA TYR A 60 15.41 -2.89 -1.69
C TYR A 60 15.98 -4.31 -1.63
N LYS A 61 16.75 -4.64 -0.58
CA LYS A 61 17.28 -6.00 -0.41
C LYS A 61 16.17 -7.04 -0.23
N ALA A 62 15.03 -6.68 0.34
CA ALA A 62 13.89 -7.57 0.47
C ALA A 62 13.19 -7.75 -0.89
N GLN A 63 13.00 -6.67 -1.65
CA GLN A 63 12.40 -6.73 -2.99
C GLN A 63 13.19 -7.62 -3.94
N LEU A 64 14.53 -7.62 -3.91
CA LEU A 64 15.39 -8.49 -4.71
C LEU A 64 15.25 -9.99 -4.40
N LEU A 65 14.60 -10.34 -3.30
CA LEU A 65 14.35 -11.74 -2.92
C LEU A 65 13.06 -12.32 -3.54
N PHE A 66 12.14 -11.46 -4.02
CA PHE A 66 10.86 -11.90 -4.58
C PHE A 66 11.00 -12.78 -5.84
N PRO A 67 11.81 -12.41 -6.86
CA PRO A 67 12.01 -13.26 -8.04
C PRO A 67 12.59 -14.62 -7.68
N ARG A 68 13.38 -14.69 -6.61
CA ARG A 68 13.98 -15.93 -6.10
C ARG A 68 13.01 -16.73 -5.22
N LYS A 69 11.78 -16.22 -4.98
CA LYS A 69 10.76 -16.79 -4.09
C LYS A 69 11.24 -16.97 -2.62
N GLU A 70 12.25 -16.19 -2.23
CA GLU A 70 12.82 -16.21 -0.88
C GLU A 70 12.02 -15.32 0.09
N TYR A 71 10.71 -15.55 0.15
CA TYR A 71 9.78 -14.69 0.91
C TYR A 71 10.08 -14.63 2.41
N ASP A 72 10.54 -15.71 3.03
CA ASP A 72 10.87 -15.72 4.46
C ASP A 72 12.08 -14.82 4.77
N ASN A 73 13.04 -14.75 3.84
CA ASN A 73 14.18 -13.84 3.96
C ASN A 73 13.75 -12.39 3.71
N ALA A 74 12.83 -12.15 2.78
CA ALA A 74 12.23 -10.83 2.56
C ALA A 74 11.47 -10.35 3.81
N ILE A 75 10.62 -11.20 4.41
CA ILE A 75 9.89 -10.91 5.64
C ILE A 75 10.85 -10.48 6.77
N LYS A 76 11.96 -11.20 6.96
CA LYS A 76 12.96 -10.83 7.98
C LYS A 76 13.55 -9.44 7.76
N LYS A 77 13.82 -9.07 6.49
CA LYS A 77 14.36 -7.77 6.15
C LYS A 77 13.35 -6.65 6.34
N TYR A 78 12.10 -6.84 5.90
CA TYR A 78 11.03 -5.88 6.14
C TYR A 78 10.78 -5.64 7.63
N LYS A 79 10.70 -6.69 8.44
CA LYS A 79 10.56 -6.55 9.90
C LYS A 79 11.70 -5.75 10.53
N LYS A 80 12.93 -5.97 10.06
CA LYS A 80 14.08 -5.20 10.54
C LYS A 80 13.98 -3.73 10.13
N ALA A 81 13.55 -3.44 8.89
CA ALA A 81 13.36 -2.09 8.40
C ALA A 81 12.25 -1.36 9.17
N ILE A 82 11.11 -2.03 9.41
CA ILE A 82 10.00 -1.48 10.20
C ILE A 82 10.47 -1.13 11.62
N ALA A 83 11.16 -2.05 12.30
CA ALA A 83 11.67 -1.80 13.65
C ALA A 83 12.63 -0.60 13.72
N LEU A 84 13.44 -0.38 12.68
CA LEU A 84 14.29 0.82 12.57
C LEU A 84 13.45 2.10 12.45
N MET A 85 12.40 2.10 11.63
CA MET A 85 11.54 3.25 11.42
C MET A 85 10.66 3.55 12.63
N GLU A 86 10.09 2.54 13.27
CA GLU A 86 9.34 2.71 14.52
C GLU A 86 10.21 3.30 15.64
N ASN A 87 11.46 2.83 15.75
CA ASN A 87 12.40 3.40 16.72
C ASN A 87 12.78 4.85 16.37
N TYR A 88 12.96 5.15 15.08
CA TYR A 88 13.21 6.51 14.60
C TYR A 88 12.05 7.44 14.98
N HIS A 89 10.80 7.05 14.77
CA HIS A 89 9.62 7.86 15.10
C HIS A 89 9.41 8.05 16.62
N LYS A 90 9.95 7.17 17.47
CA LYS A 90 9.93 7.36 18.93
C LYS A 90 10.89 8.44 19.40
N THR A 91 11.97 8.66 18.68
CA THR A 91 13.06 9.56 19.08
C THR A 91 13.15 10.85 18.27
N ASN A 92 12.43 10.90 17.13
CA ASN A 92 12.44 12.04 16.22
C ASN A 92 11.01 12.41 15.83
N THR A 93 10.81 13.67 15.46
CA THR A 93 9.55 14.07 14.82
C THR A 93 9.46 13.42 13.45
N ALA A 94 8.36 12.69 13.21
CA ALA A 94 8.12 12.11 11.89
C ALA A 94 7.89 13.19 10.84
N ASP A 95 8.46 12.99 9.67
CA ASP A 95 8.21 13.78 8.46
C ASP A 95 7.48 12.95 7.40
N ALA A 96 7.02 13.59 6.33
CA ALA A 96 6.30 12.91 5.24
C ALA A 96 7.11 11.76 4.63
N ARG A 97 8.44 11.91 4.48
CA ARG A 97 9.31 10.87 3.90
C ARG A 97 9.38 9.63 4.79
N SER A 98 9.62 9.83 6.08
CA SER A 98 9.75 8.74 7.04
C SER A 98 8.42 8.01 7.28
N ALA A 99 7.30 8.74 7.30
CA ALA A 99 5.97 8.18 7.44
C ALA A 99 5.56 7.37 6.18
N ASN A 100 5.83 7.90 4.98
CA ASN A 100 5.63 7.16 3.73
C ASN A 100 6.46 5.88 3.68
N LEU A 101 7.73 5.94 4.07
CA LEU A 101 8.60 4.76 4.11
C LEU A 101 8.04 3.70 5.05
N LEU A 102 7.63 4.07 6.28
CA LEU A 102 7.06 3.12 7.24
C LEU A 102 5.79 2.47 6.70
N SER A 103 4.86 3.25 6.14
CA SER A 103 3.64 2.71 5.53
C SER A 103 3.95 1.73 4.37
N ASN A 104 4.88 2.10 3.48
CA ASN A 104 5.27 1.24 2.35
C ASN A 104 5.94 -0.06 2.81
N LEU A 105 6.77 -0.01 3.87
CA LEU A 105 7.37 -1.21 4.45
C LEU A 105 6.32 -2.21 4.97
N HIS A 106 5.27 -1.72 5.65
CA HIS A 106 4.15 -2.55 6.08
C HIS A 106 3.40 -3.14 4.89
N ASN A 107 3.14 -2.36 3.83
CA ASN A 107 2.50 -2.84 2.61
C ASN A 107 3.33 -3.95 1.92
N ASN A 108 4.63 -3.74 1.78
CA ASN A 108 5.54 -4.72 1.18
C ASN A 108 5.64 -6.00 2.02
N LEU A 109 5.65 -5.87 3.35
CA LEU A 109 5.61 -7.01 4.26
C LEU A 109 4.30 -7.80 4.12
N SER A 110 3.16 -7.10 3.99
CA SER A 110 1.87 -7.75 3.75
C SER A 110 1.89 -8.58 2.47
N THR A 111 2.45 -8.02 1.40
CA THR A 111 2.62 -8.72 0.12
C THR A 111 3.46 -10.00 0.29
N ALA A 112 4.57 -9.93 1.03
CA ALA A 112 5.39 -11.11 1.32
C ALA A 112 4.61 -12.19 2.10
N TYR A 113 3.76 -11.79 3.04
CA TYR A 113 2.88 -12.71 3.75
C TYR A 113 1.82 -13.34 2.84
N LEU A 114 1.24 -12.58 1.88
CA LEU A 114 0.29 -13.12 0.91
C LEU A 114 0.93 -14.22 0.05
N PHE A 115 2.16 -14.01 -0.42
CA PHE A 115 2.91 -15.03 -1.15
C PHE A 115 3.18 -16.30 -0.30
N ARG A 116 3.27 -16.13 1.02
CA ARG A 116 3.36 -17.25 1.97
C ARG A 116 2.00 -17.81 2.41
N LYS A 117 0.89 -17.34 1.83
CA LYS A 117 -0.50 -17.69 2.20
C LYS A 117 -0.84 -17.39 3.67
N LYS A 118 -0.14 -16.47 4.29
CA LYS A 118 -0.34 -15.99 5.66
C LYS A 118 -1.25 -14.77 5.65
N ARG A 119 -2.56 -15.02 5.48
CA ARG A 119 -3.55 -13.98 5.24
C ARG A 119 -3.77 -13.07 6.47
N GLU A 120 -3.83 -13.64 7.66
CA GLU A 120 -4.08 -12.88 8.89
C GLU A 120 -2.93 -11.91 9.19
N GLU A 121 -1.69 -12.38 9.03
CA GLU A 121 -0.51 -11.55 9.17
C GLU A 121 -0.49 -10.44 8.10
N ALA A 122 -0.88 -10.74 6.86
CA ALA A 122 -0.96 -9.75 5.79
C ALA A 122 -1.99 -8.65 6.11
N VAL A 123 -3.17 -9.02 6.62
CA VAL A 123 -4.19 -8.04 7.05
C VAL A 123 -3.68 -7.18 8.21
N THR A 124 -2.95 -7.76 9.15
CA THR A 124 -2.35 -7.03 10.27
C THR A 124 -1.39 -5.96 9.77
N GLU A 125 -0.54 -6.28 8.82
CA GLU A 125 0.43 -5.32 8.26
C GLU A 125 -0.28 -4.23 7.42
N LEU A 126 -1.31 -4.59 6.63
CA LEU A 126 -2.08 -3.59 5.90
C LEU A 126 -2.83 -2.62 6.83
N LYS A 127 -3.35 -3.11 7.97
CA LYS A 127 -3.93 -2.25 9.00
C LYS A 127 -2.88 -1.30 9.59
N ALA A 128 -1.66 -1.77 9.82
CA ALA A 128 -0.57 -0.93 10.31
C ALA A 128 -0.17 0.14 9.27
N ALA A 129 -0.07 -0.21 7.98
CA ALA A 129 0.16 0.74 6.90
C ALA A 129 -0.92 1.82 6.86
N PHE A 130 -2.18 1.43 6.94
CA PHE A 130 -3.33 2.35 6.96
C PHE A 130 -3.33 3.25 8.20
N ALA A 131 -3.04 2.69 9.39
CA ALA A 131 -2.94 3.47 10.63
C ALA A 131 -1.85 4.54 10.52
N THR A 132 -0.68 4.19 9.97
CA THR A 132 0.42 5.14 9.71
C THR A 132 -0.04 6.28 8.80
N ARG A 133 -0.77 5.99 7.71
CA ARG A 133 -1.29 7.03 6.80
C ARG A 133 -2.26 7.96 7.48
N ARG A 134 -3.18 7.44 8.28
CA ARG A 134 -4.14 8.25 9.04
C ARG A 134 -3.45 9.13 10.07
N GLU A 135 -2.49 8.58 10.80
CA GLU A 135 -1.75 9.32 11.84
C GLU A 135 -0.98 10.51 11.26
N TYR A 136 -0.38 10.31 10.10
CA TYR A 136 0.47 11.32 9.47
C TYR A 136 -0.16 12.04 8.26
N ALA A 137 -1.48 11.92 8.06
CA ALA A 137 -2.17 12.54 6.93
C ALA A 137 -1.91 14.06 6.79
N GLY A 138 -1.79 14.77 7.94
CA GLY A 138 -1.49 16.20 7.97
C GLY A 138 -0.09 16.59 7.47
N LEU A 139 0.81 15.64 7.24
CA LEU A 139 2.15 15.88 6.71
C LEU A 139 2.21 15.91 5.17
N GLY A 140 1.08 15.82 4.48
CA GLY A 140 1.05 15.79 3.01
C GLY A 140 1.72 14.53 2.45
N LEU A 141 1.34 13.37 2.96
CA LEU A 141 1.84 12.09 2.47
C LEU A 141 1.53 11.95 0.97
N ILE A 142 2.47 11.38 0.22
CA ILE A 142 2.29 11.14 -1.20
C ILE A 142 1.31 9.97 -1.36
N GLU A 143 0.07 10.31 -1.72
CA GLU A 143 -0.91 9.33 -2.17
C GLU A 143 -0.72 9.12 -3.66
N ASN A 144 -0.15 8.00 -4.03
CA ASN A 144 -0.05 7.56 -5.41
C ASN A 144 -1.01 6.40 -5.67
N ASN A 145 -1.17 6.04 -6.94
CA ASN A 145 -2.08 4.97 -7.35
C ASN A 145 -1.79 3.63 -6.65
N ASP A 146 -0.51 3.31 -6.46
CA ASP A 146 -0.12 2.04 -5.82
C ASP A 146 -0.54 2.00 -4.35
N THR A 147 -0.42 3.11 -3.63
CA THR A 147 -0.79 3.20 -2.22
C THR A 147 -2.31 3.15 -2.03
N LEU A 148 -3.06 3.77 -2.92
CA LEU A 148 -4.52 3.68 -2.94
C LEU A 148 -5.00 2.26 -3.24
N GLN A 149 -4.42 1.59 -4.22
CA GLN A 149 -4.76 0.20 -4.54
C GLN A 149 -4.43 -0.77 -3.40
N GLN A 150 -3.31 -0.56 -2.69
CA GLN A 150 -2.98 -1.35 -1.50
C GLN A 150 -3.99 -1.13 -0.37
N THR A 151 -4.44 0.11 -0.18
CA THR A 151 -5.46 0.45 0.81
C THR A 151 -6.81 -0.15 0.42
N LEU A 152 -7.20 -0.12 -0.85
CA LEU A 152 -8.39 -0.82 -1.35
C LEU A 152 -8.29 -2.35 -1.23
N SER A 153 -7.09 -2.91 -1.37
CA SER A 153 -6.86 -4.34 -1.10
C SER A 153 -7.14 -4.69 0.37
N LEU A 154 -6.80 -3.80 1.33
CA LEU A 154 -7.20 -3.96 2.72
C LEU A 154 -8.73 -3.96 2.85
N ALA A 155 -9.43 -2.99 2.23
CA ALA A 155 -10.89 -2.95 2.26
C ALA A 155 -11.51 -4.27 1.77
N ASN A 156 -11.02 -4.82 0.65
CA ASN A 156 -11.46 -6.11 0.13
C ASN A 156 -11.24 -7.25 1.15
N MET A 157 -10.06 -7.32 1.76
CA MET A 157 -9.77 -8.36 2.75
C MET A 157 -10.67 -8.26 3.98
N LEU A 158 -10.95 -7.04 4.45
CA LEU A 158 -11.85 -6.79 5.57
C LEU A 158 -13.29 -7.19 5.24
N VAL A 159 -13.77 -6.89 4.02
CA VAL A 159 -15.09 -7.33 3.54
C VAL A 159 -15.18 -8.86 3.53
N GLN A 160 -14.15 -9.55 3.03
CA GLN A 160 -14.11 -11.01 3.00
C GLN A 160 -14.04 -11.62 4.41
N ASN A 161 -13.41 -10.94 5.36
CA ASN A 161 -13.36 -11.33 6.77
C ASN A 161 -14.63 -10.94 7.56
N LYS A 162 -15.60 -10.27 6.91
CA LYS A 162 -16.82 -9.73 7.52
C LYS A 162 -16.57 -8.63 8.57
N GLU A 163 -15.42 -7.98 8.52
CA GLU A 163 -15.07 -6.83 9.35
C GLU A 163 -15.59 -5.53 8.68
N TYR A 164 -16.92 -5.43 8.54
CA TYR A 164 -17.56 -4.43 7.68
C TYR A 164 -17.36 -2.99 8.15
N ASP A 165 -17.33 -2.74 9.47
CA ASP A 165 -17.14 -1.38 9.98
C ASP A 165 -15.72 -0.88 9.71
N SER A 166 -14.72 -1.72 9.94
CA SER A 166 -13.34 -1.41 9.57
C SER A 166 -13.16 -1.26 8.05
N ALA A 167 -13.88 -2.06 7.25
CA ALA A 167 -13.86 -1.92 5.80
C ALA A 167 -14.42 -0.56 5.35
N LEU A 168 -15.54 -0.11 5.93
CA LEU A 168 -16.13 1.18 5.62
C LEU A 168 -15.19 2.34 5.97
N GLU A 169 -14.51 2.27 7.10
CA GLU A 169 -13.52 3.27 7.51
C GLU A 169 -12.37 3.42 6.49
N VAL A 170 -11.88 2.29 5.97
CA VAL A 170 -10.85 2.26 4.91
C VAL A 170 -11.41 2.81 3.60
N ILE A 171 -12.63 2.44 3.23
CA ILE A 171 -13.29 2.90 2.00
C ILE A 171 -13.54 4.41 2.06
N ASP A 172 -14.00 4.95 3.20
CA ASP A 172 -14.23 6.38 3.39
C ASP A 172 -12.94 7.19 3.19
N PHE A 173 -11.83 6.69 3.73
CA PHE A 173 -10.51 7.29 3.52
C PHE A 173 -10.09 7.26 2.05
N CYS A 174 -10.21 6.12 1.38
CA CYS A 174 -9.86 6.01 -0.03
C CYS A 174 -10.73 6.93 -0.90
N GLU A 175 -12.04 6.93 -0.67
CA GLU A 175 -12.98 7.73 -1.45
C GLU A 175 -12.71 9.24 -1.32
N SER A 176 -12.46 9.73 -0.10
CA SER A 176 -12.12 11.14 0.12
C SER A 176 -10.84 11.52 -0.63
N THR A 177 -9.80 10.70 -0.51
CA THR A 177 -8.51 10.92 -1.17
C THR A 177 -8.64 10.87 -2.70
N ILE A 178 -9.35 9.87 -3.24
CA ILE A 178 -9.57 9.71 -4.68
C ILE A 178 -10.35 10.91 -5.23
N THR A 179 -11.42 11.30 -4.55
CA THR A 179 -12.30 12.40 -5.01
C THR A 179 -11.53 13.73 -5.05
N GLU A 180 -10.66 13.96 -4.07
CA GLU A 180 -9.84 15.18 -3.99
C GLU A 180 -8.76 15.24 -5.08
N ILE A 181 -8.07 14.11 -5.36
CA ILE A 181 -6.89 14.10 -6.22
C ILE A 181 -7.24 13.80 -7.68
N ILE A 182 -8.14 12.83 -7.93
CA ILE A 182 -8.37 12.23 -9.25
C ILE A 182 -9.81 12.50 -9.74
N GLY A 183 -10.77 12.71 -8.83
CA GLY A 183 -12.19 12.79 -9.11
C GLY A 183 -12.87 11.42 -9.09
N THR A 184 -14.14 11.36 -9.51
CA THR A 184 -15.00 10.17 -9.39
C THR A 184 -15.03 9.26 -10.62
N ASN A 185 -14.42 9.67 -11.72
CA ASN A 185 -14.43 8.90 -12.97
C ASN A 185 -13.15 8.07 -13.11
N ASN A 186 -12.92 7.15 -12.18
CA ASN A 186 -11.78 6.24 -12.19
C ASN A 186 -12.14 4.89 -11.56
N LEU A 187 -11.29 3.88 -11.78
CA LEU A 187 -11.51 2.51 -11.34
C LEU A 187 -11.59 2.39 -9.82
N ASP A 188 -10.74 3.11 -9.11
CA ASP A 188 -10.62 3.01 -7.64
C ASP A 188 -11.87 3.57 -6.95
N TYR A 189 -12.46 4.64 -7.48
CA TYR A 189 -13.77 5.12 -7.02
C TYR A 189 -14.87 4.09 -7.27
N GLY A 190 -14.90 3.48 -8.45
CA GLY A 190 -15.81 2.39 -8.76
C GLY A 190 -15.67 1.21 -7.78
N MET A 191 -14.45 0.90 -7.34
CA MET A 191 -14.19 -0.12 -6.32
C MET A 191 -14.71 0.26 -4.94
N CYS A 192 -14.58 1.54 -4.53
CA CYS A 192 -15.19 2.03 -3.29
C CYS A 192 -16.70 1.80 -3.29
N GLU A 193 -17.38 2.22 -4.36
CA GLU A 193 -18.82 2.03 -4.55
C GLU A 193 -19.20 0.53 -4.54
N PHE A 194 -18.42 -0.30 -5.25
CA PHE A 194 -18.66 -1.74 -5.27
C PHE A 194 -18.59 -2.36 -3.88
N TYR A 195 -17.55 -2.05 -3.08
CA TYR A 195 -17.43 -2.61 -1.73
C TYR A 195 -18.54 -2.12 -0.78
N ARG A 196 -18.96 -0.85 -0.87
CA ARG A 196 -20.13 -0.35 -0.13
C ARG A 196 -21.39 -1.13 -0.50
N GLY A 197 -21.60 -1.34 -1.79
CA GLY A 197 -22.74 -2.13 -2.28
C GLY A 197 -22.72 -3.57 -1.76
N VAL A 198 -21.57 -4.24 -1.76
CA VAL A 198 -21.39 -5.59 -1.21
C VAL A 198 -21.66 -5.64 0.29
N ILE A 199 -21.16 -4.66 1.05
CA ILE A 199 -21.41 -4.56 2.49
C ILE A 199 -22.92 -4.37 2.76
N ALA A 200 -23.57 -3.44 2.05
CA ALA A 200 -25.01 -3.20 2.18
C ALA A 200 -25.84 -4.43 1.80
N TYR A 201 -25.43 -5.15 0.76
CA TYR A 201 -26.06 -6.42 0.36
C TYR A 201 -25.97 -7.46 1.49
N THR A 202 -24.81 -7.62 2.10
CA THR A 202 -24.62 -8.59 3.19
C THR A 202 -25.37 -8.20 4.46
N ARG A 203 -25.54 -6.91 4.71
CA ARG A 203 -26.34 -6.34 5.81
C ARG A 203 -27.85 -6.34 5.53
N SER A 204 -28.29 -6.90 4.41
CA SER A 204 -29.71 -6.94 3.99
C SER A 204 -30.34 -5.54 3.87
N GLN A 205 -29.61 -4.59 3.31
CA GLN A 205 -30.01 -3.22 3.02
C GLN A 205 -30.19 -3.03 1.51
N PRO A 206 -31.28 -3.55 0.90
CA PRO A 206 -31.37 -3.69 -0.54
C PRO A 206 -31.36 -2.37 -1.31
N VAL A 207 -31.96 -1.31 -0.78
CA VAL A 207 -31.99 0.01 -1.43
C VAL A 207 -30.59 0.62 -1.49
N ILE A 208 -29.84 0.56 -0.39
CA ILE A 208 -28.47 1.07 -0.31
C ILE A 208 -27.54 0.24 -1.20
N ALA A 209 -27.70 -1.09 -1.19
CA ALA A 209 -26.93 -1.99 -2.03
C ALA A 209 -27.15 -1.71 -3.52
N GLU A 210 -28.42 -1.51 -3.94
CA GLU A 210 -28.79 -1.18 -5.31
C GLU A 210 -28.09 0.11 -5.76
N GLN A 211 -28.20 1.16 -4.96
CA GLN A 211 -27.59 2.47 -5.28
C GLN A 211 -26.09 2.37 -5.54
N HIS A 212 -25.34 1.79 -4.59
CA HIS A 212 -23.89 1.68 -4.70
C HIS A 212 -23.46 0.73 -5.83
N LEU A 213 -24.13 -0.41 -6.00
CA LEU A 213 -23.80 -1.34 -7.10
C LEU A 213 -24.09 -0.74 -8.48
N LEU A 214 -25.16 0.03 -8.64
CA LEU A 214 -25.44 0.72 -9.91
C LEU A 214 -24.43 1.83 -10.19
N ASN A 215 -24.01 2.59 -9.16
CA ASN A 215 -22.95 3.58 -9.31
C ASN A 215 -21.64 2.90 -9.73
N ALA A 216 -21.27 1.80 -9.09
CA ALA A 216 -20.07 1.03 -9.45
C ALA A 216 -20.13 0.54 -10.91
N ASP A 217 -21.26 -0.03 -11.35
CA ASP A 217 -21.45 -0.51 -12.74
C ASP A 217 -21.31 0.65 -13.74
N ALA A 218 -21.91 1.79 -13.45
CA ALA A 218 -21.80 2.98 -14.30
C ALA A 218 -20.36 3.47 -14.45
N VAL A 219 -19.61 3.56 -13.33
CA VAL A 219 -18.21 3.97 -13.34
C VAL A 219 -17.34 2.97 -14.10
N PHE A 220 -17.49 1.66 -13.84
CA PHE A 220 -16.71 0.63 -14.52
C PHE A 220 -16.95 0.63 -16.03
N ARG A 221 -18.19 0.81 -16.48
CA ARG A 221 -18.52 0.93 -17.90
C ARG A 221 -17.89 2.18 -18.52
N ALA A 222 -17.97 3.32 -17.84
CA ALA A 222 -17.41 4.56 -18.33
C ALA A 222 -15.87 4.51 -18.48
N VAL A 223 -15.19 3.95 -17.45
CA VAL A 223 -13.72 3.86 -17.42
C VAL A 223 -13.17 2.80 -18.40
N MET A 224 -13.89 1.69 -18.57
CA MET A 224 -13.45 0.57 -19.42
C MET A 224 -13.92 0.66 -20.87
N ASN A 225 -14.35 1.86 -21.33
CA ASN A 225 -14.83 2.07 -22.69
C ASN A 225 -15.92 1.07 -23.13
N GLU A 226 -16.90 0.86 -22.28
CA GLU A 226 -18.05 -0.03 -22.52
C GLU A 226 -17.70 -1.49 -22.84
N LYS A 227 -16.53 -1.98 -22.50
CA LYS A 227 -16.21 -3.40 -22.62
C LYS A 227 -17.05 -4.18 -21.57
N PRO A 228 -18.14 -4.83 -21.97
CA PRO A 228 -19.05 -5.49 -21.03
C PRO A 228 -18.41 -6.73 -20.33
N ASP A 229 -17.33 -7.24 -20.90
CA ASP A 229 -16.68 -8.49 -20.52
C ASP A 229 -15.51 -8.34 -19.55
N ASN A 230 -15.44 -7.22 -18.80
CA ASN A 230 -14.42 -7.10 -17.77
C ASN A 230 -14.90 -7.72 -16.43
N ASP A 231 -13.95 -8.14 -15.60
CA ASP A 231 -14.24 -8.81 -14.34
C ASP A 231 -15.00 -7.95 -13.33
N TYR A 232 -14.85 -6.62 -13.40
CA TYR A 232 -15.52 -5.67 -12.50
C TYR A 232 -17.01 -5.57 -12.82
N THR A 233 -17.38 -5.36 -14.09
CA THR A 233 -18.78 -5.32 -14.54
C THR A 233 -19.47 -6.67 -14.35
N LYS A 234 -18.77 -7.79 -14.61
CA LYS A 234 -19.30 -9.13 -14.33
C LYS A 234 -19.57 -9.36 -12.85
N SER A 235 -18.64 -8.97 -11.99
CA SER A 235 -18.80 -9.10 -10.54
C SER A 235 -19.96 -8.27 -10.04
N THR A 236 -20.08 -7.01 -10.50
CA THR A 236 -21.18 -6.12 -10.14
C THR A 236 -22.53 -6.69 -10.62
N ALA A 237 -22.59 -7.17 -11.86
CA ALA A 237 -23.79 -7.80 -12.40
C ALA A 237 -24.24 -9.04 -11.58
N ARG A 238 -23.30 -9.86 -11.10
CA ARG A 238 -23.60 -11.00 -10.21
C ARG A 238 -24.24 -10.54 -8.90
N PHE A 239 -23.72 -9.49 -8.30
CA PHE A 239 -24.29 -8.94 -7.06
C PHE A 239 -25.66 -8.32 -7.30
N LEU A 240 -25.87 -7.56 -8.37
CA LEU A 240 -27.15 -6.99 -8.74
C LEU A 240 -28.20 -8.08 -9.03
N TYR A 241 -27.83 -9.11 -9.78
CA TYR A 241 -28.70 -10.27 -10.00
C TYR A 241 -29.13 -10.91 -8.68
N SER A 242 -28.16 -11.21 -7.81
CA SER A 242 -28.42 -11.85 -6.52
C SER A 242 -29.27 -10.96 -5.60
N LEU A 243 -29.01 -9.64 -5.62
CA LEU A 243 -29.77 -8.65 -4.89
C LEU A 243 -31.26 -8.65 -5.30
N TYR A 244 -31.53 -8.53 -6.59
CA TYR A 244 -32.90 -8.47 -7.09
C TYR A 244 -33.67 -9.80 -6.89
N MET A 245 -33.00 -10.95 -7.04
CA MET A 245 -33.58 -12.23 -6.70
C MET A 245 -34.00 -12.32 -5.23
N ARG A 246 -33.12 -11.91 -4.31
CA ARG A 246 -33.42 -11.88 -2.86
C ARG A 246 -34.48 -10.85 -2.48
N TRP A 247 -34.54 -9.74 -3.22
CA TRP A 247 -35.50 -8.66 -3.01
C TRP A 247 -36.87 -8.90 -3.61
N GLY A 248 -37.05 -10.04 -4.31
CA GLY A 248 -38.33 -10.41 -4.96
C GLY A 248 -38.63 -9.59 -6.22
N LYS A 249 -37.59 -9.09 -6.91
CA LYS A 249 -37.70 -8.33 -8.16
C LYS A 249 -37.09 -9.12 -9.35
N PRO A 250 -37.61 -10.29 -9.71
CA PRO A 250 -37.00 -11.17 -10.73
C PRO A 250 -36.92 -10.51 -12.12
N GLU A 251 -37.82 -9.60 -12.43
CA GLU A 251 -37.84 -8.86 -13.69
C GLU A 251 -36.56 -7.99 -13.83
N LEU A 252 -36.15 -7.30 -12.75
CA LEU A 252 -34.91 -6.53 -12.74
C LEU A 252 -33.69 -7.46 -12.77
N ALA A 253 -33.74 -8.59 -12.10
CA ALA A 253 -32.67 -9.58 -12.14
C ALA A 253 -32.42 -10.09 -13.58
N SER A 254 -33.43 -10.22 -14.39
CA SER A 254 -33.29 -10.71 -15.77
C SER A 254 -32.35 -9.89 -16.63
N ASN A 255 -32.22 -8.58 -16.37
CA ASN A 255 -31.35 -7.69 -17.09
C ASN A 255 -29.84 -8.02 -16.90
N TYR A 256 -29.50 -8.73 -15.82
CA TYR A 256 -28.13 -9.11 -15.48
C TYR A 256 -27.80 -10.58 -15.77
N LYS A 257 -28.82 -11.36 -16.21
CA LYS A 257 -28.67 -12.82 -16.42
C LYS A 257 -27.66 -13.16 -17.53
N GLN A 258 -27.61 -12.36 -18.60
CA GLN A 258 -26.70 -12.61 -19.73
C GLN A 258 -25.24 -12.45 -19.33
N ASN A 259 -24.92 -11.52 -18.40
CA ASN A 259 -23.57 -11.28 -17.89
C ASN A 259 -23.06 -12.38 -16.94
N LEU A 260 -23.90 -13.37 -16.60
CA LEU A 260 -23.53 -14.51 -15.77
C LEU A 260 -23.06 -15.72 -16.58
N LEU A 261 -23.39 -15.74 -17.87
CA LEU A 261 -23.19 -16.91 -18.76
C LEU A 261 -21.97 -16.72 -19.69
N SER A 262 -21.39 -15.53 -19.72
CA SER A 262 -20.17 -15.18 -20.44
C SER A 262 -18.96 -15.17 -19.50
#